data_a415ce27db016cea51a807c363fdf714
#
_entry.id   a415ce27db016cea51a807c363fdf714
#
_cell.length_a   1.000
_cell.length_b   1.000
_cell.length_c   1.000
_cell.angle_alpha   90.00
_cell.angle_beta   90.00
_cell.angle_gamma   90.00
#
_symmetry.space_group_name_H-M   'P 1'
#
loop_
_entity.id
_entity.type
_entity.pdbx_description
1 polymer ?
#
loop_
_entity_poly.entity_id
_entity_poly.type
_entity_poly.pdbx_seq_one_letter_code
_entity_poly.pdbx_strand_id
1 'polypeptide(L)'
;MQTQSDWPPVTDDILRPSPFAHPVLHTLHCVARVLLFPTYWALDQLIGCWAPTARPSRLRAAAGGGVALLLLLLVGLPLALPGLLLWLPLQACRRPFCYQPPPPCWVPPTPWRPCAEFARCFVFLTANLCLLPDGLARFSNLPHSQQRAETIGATLLNGLRPSLYGATGCSPQRPGEPGGTLTAQMPAGLDFVCLQEVFDIRAARRLVRRLAPNLGPVLYDVGTLGLQPGPYLKLLGSGLLLASRYPLLRANFHCFPNARREDAFVSKGLLSAQVQLGILDGHRIVGFLHCTHLHAPTEDGLLRCKQLTLLLDWAEQFEAESRQSGEAVAFSVLLGDLNFDNCSKDHAREQGHKLFRCFRDPCRLSTRQDQPWALGTILSTSTLHQSVASSPEMLRRALEQEKGRHLYLAGPPRGGRRANPWLGRRLDYITYREMPGSVLIPEVEQVMFSTALAGLTDHLTVGLQLRVSALS
;
A
#
# COMPACT_ATOMS: atom_id res chain seq x y z
N MET A 1 5.17 -20.96 -32.18
CA MET A 1 6.56 -20.71 -31.72
C MET A 1 6.44 -20.34 -30.24
N GLN A 2 6.80 -21.24 -29.34
CA GLN A 2 6.96 -20.92 -27.93
C GLN A 2 8.21 -20.04 -27.83
N THR A 3 8.03 -18.76 -27.56
CA THR A 3 9.13 -17.88 -27.14
C THR A 3 9.61 -18.43 -25.82
N GLN A 4 10.78 -19.06 -25.80
CA GLN A 4 11.49 -19.45 -24.61
C GLN A 4 11.62 -18.19 -23.75
N SER A 5 11.05 -18.21 -22.56
CA SER A 5 11.08 -17.08 -21.62
C SER A 5 12.55 -16.74 -21.36
N ASP A 6 12.98 -15.51 -21.68
CA ASP A 6 14.34 -15.03 -21.39
C ASP A 6 14.64 -14.94 -19.89
N TRP A 7 13.63 -15.22 -19.07
CA TRP A 7 13.72 -15.24 -17.62
C TRP A 7 14.15 -16.60 -17.10
N PRO A 8 15.14 -16.69 -16.18
CA PRO A 8 15.45 -17.92 -15.48
C PRO A 8 14.21 -18.49 -14.79
N PRO A 9 14.03 -19.82 -14.78
CA PRO A 9 12.85 -20.43 -14.17
C PRO A 9 12.75 -20.05 -12.70
N VAL A 10 11.58 -19.60 -12.28
CA VAL A 10 11.25 -19.37 -10.87
C VAL A 10 10.96 -20.73 -10.26
N THR A 11 11.87 -21.22 -9.44
CA THR A 11 11.69 -22.48 -8.67
C THR A 11 10.96 -22.15 -7.38
N ASP A 12 9.60 -22.09 -7.38
CA ASP A 12 8.96 -21.82 -6.10
C ASP A 12 7.59 -22.44 -5.88
N ASP A 13 7.59 -23.34 -4.88
CA ASP A 13 6.44 -23.79 -4.11
C ASP A 13 5.92 -22.75 -3.09
N ILE A 14 6.57 -21.59 -2.95
CA ILE A 14 6.29 -20.60 -1.90
C ILE A 14 5.10 -19.70 -2.26
N LEU A 15 5.00 -19.28 -3.53
CA LEU A 15 3.93 -18.41 -4.00
C LEU A 15 2.78 -19.24 -4.60
N ARG A 16 1.77 -19.54 -3.78
CA ARG A 16 0.60 -20.32 -4.21
C ARG A 16 -0.66 -19.45 -4.29
N PRO A 17 -1.55 -19.70 -5.28
CA PRO A 17 -2.79 -18.94 -5.44
C PRO A 17 -3.70 -19.02 -4.22
N SER A 18 -3.76 -20.18 -3.58
CA SER A 18 -4.53 -20.38 -2.35
C SER A 18 -3.68 -20.10 -1.11
N PRO A 19 -4.21 -19.41 -0.09
CA PRO A 19 -3.54 -19.27 1.20
C PRO A 19 -3.54 -20.57 2.01
N PHE A 20 -4.19 -21.63 1.52
CA PHE A 20 -4.22 -22.96 2.14
C PHE A 20 -3.44 -23.97 1.30
N ALA A 21 -2.73 -24.85 1.97
CA ALA A 21 -1.95 -25.90 1.31
C ALA A 21 -2.83 -26.95 0.60
N HIS A 22 -4.04 -27.19 1.12
CA HIS A 22 -4.97 -28.20 0.60
C HIS A 22 -6.27 -27.59 0.09
N PRO A 23 -6.80 -27.99 -1.10
CA PRO A 23 -8.03 -27.45 -1.68
C PRO A 23 -9.26 -27.57 -0.75
N VAL A 24 -9.36 -28.66 0.04
CA VAL A 24 -10.45 -28.85 1.01
C VAL A 24 -10.46 -27.73 2.04
N LEU A 25 -9.31 -27.35 2.60
CA LEU A 25 -9.22 -26.24 3.56
C LEU A 25 -9.65 -24.91 2.93
N HIS A 26 -9.30 -24.70 1.66
CA HIS A 26 -9.74 -23.53 0.90
C HIS A 26 -11.28 -23.53 0.75
N THR A 27 -11.88 -24.67 0.38
CA THR A 27 -13.34 -24.81 0.26
C THR A 27 -14.04 -24.57 1.58
N LEU A 28 -13.56 -25.17 2.68
CA LEU A 28 -14.09 -24.95 4.02
C LEU A 28 -14.00 -23.47 4.44
N HIS A 29 -12.90 -22.80 4.11
CA HIS A 29 -12.75 -21.37 4.35
C HIS A 29 -13.76 -20.54 3.55
N CYS A 30 -14.01 -20.89 2.29
CA CYS A 30 -15.05 -20.24 1.48
C CYS A 30 -16.44 -20.44 2.10
N VAL A 31 -16.78 -21.65 2.57
CA VAL A 31 -18.04 -21.93 3.27
C VAL A 31 -18.15 -21.09 4.54
N ALA A 32 -17.11 -21.06 5.37
CA ALA A 32 -17.09 -20.24 6.59
C ALA A 32 -17.36 -18.76 6.28
N ARG A 33 -16.78 -18.22 5.22
CA ARG A 33 -16.99 -16.82 4.79
C ARG A 33 -18.41 -16.57 4.30
N VAL A 34 -19.03 -17.52 3.62
CA VAL A 34 -20.44 -17.42 3.20
C VAL A 34 -21.35 -17.39 4.43
N LEU A 35 -21.10 -18.23 5.43
CA LEU A 35 -21.85 -18.25 6.70
C LEU A 35 -21.68 -16.95 7.50
N LEU A 36 -20.50 -16.35 7.51
CA LEU A 36 -20.21 -15.08 8.21
C LEU A 36 -20.69 -13.84 7.45
N PHE A 37 -20.97 -13.97 6.16
CA PHE A 37 -21.29 -12.80 5.32
C PHE A 37 -22.54 -12.04 5.76
N PRO A 38 -23.69 -12.67 6.15
CA PRO A 38 -24.86 -11.92 6.61
C PRO A 38 -24.59 -11.07 7.84
N THR A 39 -23.81 -11.61 8.79
CA THR A 39 -23.38 -10.87 9.99
C THR A 39 -22.50 -9.69 9.63
N TYR A 40 -21.49 -9.95 8.80
CA TYR A 40 -20.59 -8.90 8.31
C TYR A 40 -21.39 -7.78 7.62
N TRP A 41 -22.29 -8.12 6.70
CA TRP A 41 -23.11 -7.16 5.97
C TRP A 41 -24.03 -6.35 6.90
N ALA A 42 -24.71 -7.01 7.83
CA ALA A 42 -25.63 -6.33 8.75
C ALA A 42 -24.88 -5.38 9.71
N LEU A 43 -23.72 -5.80 10.23
CA LEU A 43 -22.87 -4.94 11.06
C LEU A 43 -22.34 -3.73 10.27
N ASP A 44 -21.92 -3.94 9.03
CA ASP A 44 -21.46 -2.86 8.14
C ASP A 44 -22.57 -1.80 7.92
N GLN A 45 -23.82 -2.25 7.68
CA GLN A 45 -24.96 -1.33 7.56
C GLN A 45 -25.24 -0.58 8.87
N LEU A 46 -25.22 -1.27 10.01
CA LEU A 46 -25.45 -0.66 11.32
C LEU A 46 -24.38 0.41 11.65
N ILE A 47 -23.12 0.09 11.44
CA ILE A 47 -22.00 1.03 11.61
C ILE A 47 -22.18 2.24 10.70
N GLY A 48 -22.57 2.01 9.45
CA GLY A 48 -22.82 3.08 8.48
C GLY A 48 -23.94 4.03 8.85
N CYS A 49 -24.92 3.59 9.65
CA CYS A 49 -25.99 4.48 10.17
C CYS A 49 -25.48 5.50 11.21
N TRP A 50 -24.35 5.25 11.84
CA TRP A 50 -23.76 6.11 12.87
C TRP A 50 -22.74 7.10 12.31
N ALA A 51 -22.36 6.97 11.04
CA ALA A 51 -21.39 7.85 10.43
C ALA A 51 -21.93 9.29 10.33
N PRO A 52 -21.16 10.31 10.78
CA PRO A 52 -21.62 11.70 10.85
C PRO A 52 -21.86 12.33 9.47
N THR A 53 -21.26 11.75 8.43
CA THR A 53 -21.37 12.18 7.03
C THR A 53 -22.61 11.65 6.33
N ALA A 54 -23.25 10.61 6.88
CA ALA A 54 -24.52 10.11 6.38
C ALA A 54 -25.62 11.08 6.79
N ARG A 55 -26.18 11.85 5.82
CA ARG A 55 -27.42 12.61 5.97
C ARG A 55 -28.59 11.95 5.22
N PRO A 56 -28.95 10.69 5.47
CA PRO A 56 -30.28 10.23 5.12
C PRO A 56 -31.28 10.97 6.01
N SER A 57 -32.52 11.13 5.57
CA SER A 57 -33.58 11.55 6.50
C SER A 57 -33.54 10.61 7.71
N ARG A 58 -33.68 11.14 8.92
CA ARG A 58 -33.63 10.34 10.17
C ARG A 58 -34.49 9.09 10.11
N LEU A 59 -35.64 9.16 9.42
CA LEU A 59 -36.54 8.05 9.17
C LEU A 59 -35.92 6.94 8.30
N ARG A 60 -35.20 7.28 7.23
CA ARG A 60 -34.53 6.27 6.37
C ARG A 60 -33.38 5.59 7.11
N ALA A 61 -32.61 6.34 7.90
CA ALA A 61 -31.53 5.79 8.71
C ALA A 61 -32.08 4.84 9.80
N ALA A 62 -33.15 5.23 10.49
CA ALA A 62 -33.82 4.40 11.50
C ALA A 62 -34.44 3.13 10.89
N ALA A 63 -35.13 3.26 9.75
CA ALA A 63 -35.71 2.11 9.05
C ALA A 63 -34.64 1.14 8.54
N GLY A 64 -33.58 1.65 7.93
CA GLY A 64 -32.45 0.83 7.44
C GLY A 64 -31.71 0.16 8.59
N GLY A 65 -31.45 0.86 9.69
CA GLY A 65 -30.84 0.31 10.90
C GLY A 65 -31.73 -0.76 11.55
N GLY A 66 -33.04 -0.55 11.62
CA GLY A 66 -33.99 -1.53 12.14
C GLY A 66 -34.00 -2.84 11.34
N VAL A 67 -34.04 -2.73 10.00
CA VAL A 67 -33.96 -3.91 9.11
C VAL A 67 -32.61 -4.63 9.27
N ALA A 68 -31.50 -3.90 9.31
CA ALA A 68 -30.18 -4.48 9.49
C ALA A 68 -30.05 -5.19 10.85
N LEU A 69 -30.62 -4.61 11.91
CA LEU A 69 -30.66 -5.25 13.25
C LEU A 69 -31.48 -6.53 13.26
N LEU A 70 -32.67 -6.52 12.63
CA LEU A 70 -33.49 -7.73 12.51
C LEU A 70 -32.78 -8.83 11.72
N LEU A 71 -32.14 -8.48 10.59
CA LEU A 71 -31.33 -9.44 9.82
C LEU A 71 -30.14 -9.95 10.61
N LEU A 72 -29.48 -9.10 11.40
CA LEU A 72 -28.40 -9.53 12.28
C LEU A 72 -28.89 -10.57 13.30
N LEU A 73 -30.02 -10.29 13.99
CA LEU A 73 -30.52 -11.16 15.04
C LEU A 73 -31.11 -12.48 14.49
N LEU A 74 -31.88 -12.44 13.40
CA LEU A 74 -32.62 -13.60 12.89
C LEU A 74 -31.77 -14.48 11.96
N VAL A 75 -30.82 -13.92 11.23
CA VAL A 75 -30.04 -14.63 10.22
C VAL A 75 -28.55 -14.58 10.56
N GLY A 76 -28.03 -13.38 10.83
CA GLY A 76 -26.61 -13.17 11.05
C GLY A 76 -26.06 -13.97 12.22
N LEU A 77 -26.59 -13.79 13.42
CA LEU A 77 -26.09 -14.45 14.62
C LEU A 77 -26.22 -15.99 14.58
N PRO A 78 -27.36 -16.59 14.13
CA PRO A 78 -27.44 -18.04 13.97
C PRO A 78 -26.40 -18.62 13.01
N LEU A 79 -26.09 -17.93 11.93
CA LEU A 79 -25.06 -18.36 10.96
C LEU A 79 -23.63 -18.01 11.40
N ALA A 80 -23.46 -16.96 12.23
CA ALA A 80 -22.15 -16.56 12.70
C ALA A 80 -21.48 -17.64 13.56
N LEU A 81 -22.23 -18.31 14.43
CA LEU A 81 -21.66 -19.32 15.32
C LEU A 81 -21.02 -20.49 14.56
N PRO A 82 -21.73 -21.24 13.68
CA PRO A 82 -21.10 -22.29 12.89
C PRO A 82 -20.02 -21.73 11.94
N GLY A 83 -20.21 -20.51 11.41
CA GLY A 83 -19.21 -19.83 10.59
C GLY A 83 -17.91 -19.57 11.34
N LEU A 84 -17.97 -19.08 12.59
CA LEU A 84 -16.80 -18.82 13.43
C LEU A 84 -16.13 -20.10 13.89
N LEU A 85 -16.90 -21.12 14.29
CA LEU A 85 -16.37 -22.44 14.68
C LEU A 85 -15.57 -23.10 13.55
N LEU A 86 -15.98 -22.86 12.30
CA LEU A 86 -15.24 -23.32 11.13
C LEU A 86 -14.06 -22.39 10.79
N TRP A 87 -14.26 -21.07 10.86
CA TRP A 87 -13.29 -20.07 10.42
C TRP A 87 -12.05 -20.01 11.33
N LEU A 88 -12.25 -20.04 12.66
CA LEU A 88 -11.18 -19.83 13.65
C LEU A 88 -10.04 -20.87 13.54
N PRO A 89 -10.31 -22.19 13.54
CA PRO A 89 -9.23 -23.16 13.41
C PRO A 89 -8.54 -23.13 12.05
N LEU A 90 -9.26 -22.74 10.99
CA LEU A 90 -8.66 -22.60 9.66
C LEU A 90 -7.60 -21.50 9.61
N GLN A 91 -7.69 -20.45 10.47
CA GLN A 91 -6.69 -19.41 10.48
C GLN A 91 -5.31 -19.89 10.94
N ALA A 92 -5.22 -20.92 11.77
CA ALA A 92 -3.95 -21.53 12.18
C ALA A 92 -3.19 -22.18 11.01
N CYS A 93 -3.91 -22.62 9.97
CA CYS A 93 -3.34 -23.25 8.78
C CYS A 93 -3.26 -22.29 7.59
N ARG A 94 -3.72 -21.03 7.74
CA ARG A 94 -3.76 -20.05 6.68
C ARG A 94 -2.39 -19.38 6.51
N ARG A 95 -1.90 -19.33 5.28
CA ARG A 95 -0.75 -18.48 4.94
C ARG A 95 -1.14 -17.00 5.03
N PRO A 96 -0.19 -16.11 5.32
CA PRO A 96 -0.50 -14.72 5.64
C PRO A 96 -0.91 -13.86 4.42
N PHE A 97 -0.98 -14.40 3.22
CA PHE A 97 -1.42 -13.67 2.01
C PHE A 97 -1.97 -14.62 0.94
N CYS A 98 -2.73 -14.05 0.01
CA CYS A 98 -3.10 -14.66 -1.26
C CYS A 98 -2.15 -14.18 -2.35
N TYR A 99 -1.75 -15.07 -3.23
CA TYR A 99 -0.97 -14.77 -4.41
C TYR A 99 -1.82 -14.91 -5.66
N GLN A 100 -1.95 -13.85 -6.45
CA GLN A 100 -2.51 -13.92 -7.79
C GLN A 100 -1.36 -14.04 -8.78
N PRO A 101 -1.19 -15.20 -9.42
CA PRO A 101 -0.20 -15.35 -10.47
C PRO A 101 -0.58 -14.49 -11.68
N PRO A 102 0.41 -14.08 -12.48
CA PRO A 102 0.14 -13.39 -13.73
C PRO A 102 -0.69 -14.29 -14.65
N PRO A 103 -1.64 -13.73 -15.44
CA PRO A 103 -2.38 -14.51 -16.42
C PRO A 103 -1.47 -15.00 -17.56
N PRO A 104 -1.85 -16.07 -18.29
CA PRO A 104 -1.01 -16.64 -19.36
C PRO A 104 -0.66 -15.66 -20.48
N CYS A 105 -1.48 -14.62 -20.68
CA CYS A 105 -1.24 -13.58 -21.68
C CYS A 105 -0.31 -12.46 -21.22
N TRP A 106 0.06 -12.44 -19.92
CA TRP A 106 0.96 -11.42 -19.40
C TRP A 106 2.40 -11.65 -19.88
N VAL A 107 3.01 -10.56 -20.33
CA VAL A 107 4.41 -10.54 -20.77
C VAL A 107 5.21 -9.69 -19.79
N PRO A 108 6.19 -10.28 -19.08
CA PRO A 108 7.07 -9.51 -18.21
C PRO A 108 7.93 -8.54 -19.02
N PRO A 109 8.43 -7.45 -18.43
CA PRO A 109 9.43 -6.61 -19.08
C PRO A 109 10.65 -7.43 -19.51
N THR A 110 11.40 -6.93 -20.47
CA THR A 110 12.69 -7.56 -20.83
C THR A 110 13.62 -7.58 -19.62
N PRO A 111 14.32 -8.71 -19.34
CA PRO A 111 15.29 -8.76 -18.24
C PRO A 111 16.36 -7.68 -18.41
N TRP A 112 16.67 -6.98 -17.34
CA TRP A 112 17.73 -5.98 -17.36
C TRP A 112 19.10 -6.65 -17.47
N ARG A 113 19.91 -6.15 -18.40
CA ARG A 113 21.29 -6.60 -18.64
C ARG A 113 22.20 -5.38 -18.68
N PRO A 114 22.93 -5.06 -17.60
CA PRO A 114 23.77 -3.87 -17.52
C PRO A 114 24.83 -3.77 -18.61
N CYS A 115 25.30 -4.89 -19.16
CA CYS A 115 26.21 -4.89 -20.32
C CYS A 115 25.57 -4.31 -21.60
N ALA A 116 24.24 -4.40 -21.75
CA ALA A 116 23.51 -3.87 -22.90
C ALA A 116 22.82 -2.54 -22.59
N GLU A 117 22.40 -2.33 -21.34
CA GLU A 117 21.70 -1.15 -20.84
C GLU A 117 22.34 -0.75 -19.51
N PHE A 118 23.29 0.20 -19.55
CA PHE A 118 24.10 0.62 -18.39
C PHE A 118 23.28 1.03 -17.18
N ALA A 119 22.12 1.67 -17.36
CA ALA A 119 21.24 2.09 -16.29
C ALA A 119 19.77 1.83 -16.65
N ARG A 120 18.96 1.46 -15.66
CA ARG A 120 17.51 1.28 -15.80
C ARG A 120 16.78 2.06 -14.73
N CYS A 121 15.65 2.68 -15.12
CA CYS A 121 14.76 3.36 -14.20
C CYS A 121 13.66 2.41 -13.75
N PHE A 122 13.33 2.51 -12.44
CA PHE A 122 12.24 1.77 -11.81
C PHE A 122 11.29 2.74 -11.13
N VAL A 123 9.99 2.57 -11.35
CA VAL A 123 8.95 3.47 -10.83
C VAL A 123 8.13 2.76 -9.77
N PHE A 124 8.16 3.32 -8.57
CA PHE A 124 7.46 2.86 -7.37
C PHE A 124 6.28 3.78 -7.09
N LEU A 125 5.19 3.21 -6.57
CA LEU A 125 4.01 3.95 -6.16
C LEU A 125 3.49 3.42 -4.82
N THR A 126 3.17 4.33 -3.92
CA THR A 126 2.41 4.02 -2.71
C THR A 126 1.15 4.88 -2.63
N ALA A 127 0.05 4.29 -2.15
CA ALA A 127 -1.20 4.98 -1.91
C ALA A 127 -2.02 4.29 -0.81
N ASN A 128 -2.47 5.07 0.19
CA ASN A 128 -3.55 4.66 1.08
C ASN A 128 -4.88 4.91 0.36
N LEU A 129 -5.73 3.87 0.23
CA LEU A 129 -6.94 3.91 -0.60
C LEU A 129 -8.25 4.03 0.19
N CYS A 130 -8.20 3.89 1.51
CA CYS A 130 -9.39 3.90 2.37
C CYS A 130 -10.51 2.96 1.84
N LEU A 131 -10.14 1.75 1.32
CA LEU A 131 -11.08 0.73 0.86
C LEU A 131 -11.52 -0.16 2.02
N LEU A 132 -12.09 0.48 3.03
CA LEU A 132 -12.72 -0.12 4.19
C LEU A 132 -14.09 -0.74 3.82
N PRO A 133 -14.68 -1.59 4.67
CA PRO A 133 -16.11 -1.85 4.64
C PRO A 133 -16.90 -0.55 4.54
N ASP A 134 -17.99 -0.53 3.77
CA ASP A 134 -18.69 0.71 3.43
C ASP A 134 -19.17 1.50 4.64
N GLY A 135 -19.60 0.82 5.70
CA GLY A 135 -20.01 1.44 6.97
C GLY A 135 -18.86 2.21 7.61
N LEU A 136 -17.67 1.63 7.66
CA LEU A 136 -16.47 2.28 8.20
C LEU A 136 -15.96 3.39 7.26
N ALA A 137 -15.97 3.16 5.95
CA ALA A 137 -15.51 4.14 4.96
C ALA A 137 -16.31 5.45 5.00
N ARG A 138 -17.58 5.42 5.44
CA ARG A 138 -18.41 6.60 5.62
C ARG A 138 -17.87 7.56 6.69
N PHE A 139 -17.10 7.08 7.67
CA PHE A 139 -16.46 7.95 8.67
C PHE A 139 -15.37 8.83 8.04
N SER A 140 -14.70 8.33 7.01
CA SER A 140 -13.78 9.12 6.18
C SER A 140 -14.48 9.84 5.03
N ASN A 141 -15.82 9.86 4.99
CA ASN A 141 -16.62 10.45 3.90
C ASN A 141 -16.35 9.80 2.52
N LEU A 142 -16.03 8.50 2.49
CA LEU A 142 -15.64 7.72 1.31
C LEU A 142 -16.48 6.44 1.16
N PRO A 143 -17.82 6.55 0.97
CA PRO A 143 -18.67 5.38 0.75
C PRO A 143 -18.33 4.66 -0.58
N HIS A 144 -19.00 3.52 -0.81
CA HIS A 144 -18.94 2.75 -2.07
C HIS A 144 -17.55 2.20 -2.41
N SER A 145 -16.86 1.59 -1.43
CA SER A 145 -15.50 1.05 -1.55
C SER A 145 -15.31 0.15 -2.76
N GLN A 146 -16.29 -0.69 -3.10
CA GLN A 146 -16.19 -1.56 -4.26
C GLN A 146 -16.20 -0.80 -5.60
N GLN A 147 -17.05 0.22 -5.71
CA GLN A 147 -17.12 1.06 -6.92
C GLN A 147 -15.86 1.93 -7.04
N ARG A 148 -15.39 2.51 -5.91
CA ARG A 148 -14.14 3.26 -5.87
C ARG A 148 -12.96 2.38 -6.29
N ALA A 149 -12.90 1.12 -5.84
CA ALA A 149 -11.85 0.18 -6.22
C ALA A 149 -11.79 -0.07 -7.74
N GLU A 150 -12.92 -0.12 -8.43
CA GLU A 150 -12.94 -0.25 -9.89
C GLU A 150 -12.39 1.00 -10.58
N THR A 151 -12.81 2.18 -10.14
CA THR A 151 -12.33 3.47 -10.67
C THR A 151 -10.85 3.66 -10.37
N ILE A 152 -10.41 3.39 -9.14
CA ILE A 152 -9.00 3.44 -8.74
C ILE A 152 -8.15 2.49 -9.60
N GLY A 153 -8.61 1.24 -9.77
CA GLY A 153 -7.92 0.27 -10.63
C GLY A 153 -7.77 0.76 -12.07
N ALA A 154 -8.81 1.35 -12.64
CA ALA A 154 -8.75 1.93 -13.98
C ALA A 154 -7.78 3.13 -14.06
N THR A 155 -7.76 3.99 -13.03
CA THR A 155 -6.87 5.14 -12.96
C THR A 155 -5.40 4.71 -12.81
N LEU A 156 -5.11 3.70 -11.99
CA LEU A 156 -3.76 3.13 -11.87
C LEU A 156 -3.25 2.58 -13.19
N LEU A 157 -4.12 1.96 -14.01
CA LEU A 157 -3.76 1.44 -15.34
C LEU A 157 -3.36 2.54 -16.33
N ASN A 158 -3.82 3.79 -16.15
CA ASN A 158 -3.37 4.90 -16.98
C ASN A 158 -1.88 5.18 -16.81
N GLY A 159 -1.31 4.94 -15.62
CA GLY A 159 0.13 5.04 -15.36
C GLY A 159 0.96 3.90 -16.00
N LEU A 160 0.32 2.81 -16.45
CA LEU A 160 1.01 1.71 -17.11
C LEU A 160 1.19 1.91 -18.62
N ARG A 161 0.43 2.85 -19.21
CA ARG A 161 0.59 3.16 -20.63
C ARG A 161 1.97 3.78 -20.83
N PRO A 162 2.78 3.26 -21.79
CA PRO A 162 4.01 3.95 -22.14
C PRO A 162 3.63 5.38 -22.53
N SER A 163 4.40 6.35 -22.07
CA SER A 163 4.30 7.71 -22.63
C SER A 163 4.38 7.57 -24.16
N LEU A 164 3.43 8.16 -24.88
CA LEU A 164 3.42 8.16 -26.37
C LEU A 164 4.70 8.76 -26.98
N TYR A 165 5.51 9.38 -26.13
CA TYR A 165 6.87 9.84 -26.46
C TYR A 165 7.86 8.87 -25.81
N GLY A 166 8.09 7.76 -26.45
CA GLY A 166 9.10 6.73 -26.28
C GLY A 166 10.22 6.95 -25.25
N ALA A 167 9.91 7.00 -23.98
CA ALA A 167 10.90 7.13 -22.94
C ALA A 167 10.89 5.88 -22.03
N THR A 168 11.45 4.81 -22.52
CA THR A 168 12.16 3.83 -21.71
C THR A 168 13.58 4.31 -21.39
N GLY A 169 13.95 5.54 -21.79
CA GLY A 169 15.21 6.17 -21.50
C GLY A 169 15.10 7.09 -20.29
N CYS A 170 15.96 6.89 -19.30
CA CYS A 170 16.23 7.90 -18.29
C CYS A 170 16.49 9.23 -19.00
N SER A 171 15.75 10.27 -18.64
CA SER A 171 15.95 11.60 -19.21
C SER A 171 17.37 12.04 -18.90
N PRO A 172 18.14 12.59 -19.85
CA PRO A 172 19.46 13.14 -19.56
C PRO A 172 19.31 14.46 -18.79
N GLN A 173 18.72 14.42 -17.60
CA GLN A 173 18.76 15.57 -16.70
C GLN A 173 20.15 15.64 -16.05
N ARG A 174 20.68 16.87 -16.00
CA ARG A 174 21.93 17.16 -15.28
C ARG A 174 21.80 16.66 -13.84
N PRO A 175 22.89 16.16 -13.22
CA PRO A 175 22.91 15.84 -11.81
C PRO A 175 22.56 17.11 -11.00
N GLY A 176 21.30 17.24 -10.65
CA GLY A 176 20.74 18.27 -9.79
C GLY A 176 20.06 17.60 -8.61
N GLU A 177 19.87 18.34 -7.54
CA GLU A 177 19.13 17.84 -6.38
C GLU A 177 17.80 17.22 -6.80
N PRO A 178 17.39 16.07 -6.23
CA PRO A 178 16.14 15.43 -6.55
C PRO A 178 14.98 16.39 -6.35
N GLY A 179 14.24 16.66 -7.44
CA GLY A 179 13.08 17.55 -7.41
C GLY A 179 11.78 16.76 -7.21
N GLY A 180 10.82 17.38 -6.52
CA GLY A 180 9.45 16.87 -6.42
C GLY A 180 8.52 17.55 -7.40
N THR A 181 7.61 16.79 -7.99
CA THR A 181 6.57 17.32 -8.89
C THR A 181 5.18 16.99 -8.38
N LEU A 182 4.27 17.95 -8.50
CA LEU A 182 2.84 17.75 -8.27
C LEU A 182 2.14 17.57 -9.62
N THR A 183 1.46 16.44 -9.80
CA THR A 183 0.80 16.07 -11.06
C THR A 183 -0.65 15.66 -10.85
N ALA A 184 -1.50 15.86 -11.86
CA ALA A 184 -2.87 15.36 -11.89
C ALA A 184 -2.97 13.95 -12.51
N GLN A 185 -1.87 13.41 -13.01
CA GLN A 185 -1.80 12.11 -13.66
C GLN A 185 -1.07 11.10 -12.77
N MET A 186 -1.30 9.81 -13.01
CA MET A 186 -0.48 8.76 -12.42
C MET A 186 0.95 8.82 -12.98
N PRO A 187 1.97 8.50 -12.15
CA PRO A 187 3.33 8.32 -12.65
C PRO A 187 3.35 7.34 -13.83
N ALA A 188 4.06 7.69 -14.88
CA ALA A 188 4.17 6.84 -16.07
C ALA A 188 5.14 5.68 -15.84
N GLY A 189 4.88 4.54 -16.47
CA GLY A 189 5.80 3.39 -16.43
C GLY A 189 5.87 2.69 -15.08
N LEU A 190 4.77 2.66 -14.33
CA LEU A 190 4.71 2.00 -13.02
C LEU A 190 5.22 0.56 -13.07
N ASP A 191 6.18 0.24 -12.23
CA ASP A 191 6.75 -1.10 -12.06
C ASP A 191 6.26 -1.78 -10.77
N PHE A 192 6.13 -1.02 -9.69
CA PHE A 192 5.75 -1.53 -8.38
C PHE A 192 4.66 -0.66 -7.75
N VAL A 193 3.58 -1.29 -7.32
CA VAL A 193 2.43 -0.62 -6.70
C VAL A 193 2.17 -1.24 -5.34
N CYS A 194 2.29 -0.45 -4.28
CA CYS A 194 2.02 -0.84 -2.90
C CYS A 194 0.88 0.00 -2.34
N LEU A 195 -0.20 -0.67 -1.98
CA LEU A 195 -1.43 -0.04 -1.53
C LEU A 195 -1.71 -0.37 -0.07
N GLN A 196 -2.28 0.59 0.65
CA GLN A 196 -2.71 0.46 2.04
C GLN A 196 -4.22 0.61 2.14
N GLU A 197 -4.79 0.15 3.25
CA GLU A 197 -6.22 0.17 3.56
C GLU A 197 -7.12 -0.56 2.55
N VAL A 198 -6.62 -1.58 1.88
CA VAL A 198 -7.43 -2.46 1.03
C VAL A 198 -8.05 -3.55 1.92
N PHE A 199 -8.93 -3.17 2.83
CA PHE A 199 -9.52 -4.07 3.84
C PHE A 199 -10.74 -4.83 3.35
N ASP A 200 -11.60 -4.23 2.50
CA ASP A 200 -12.73 -4.97 1.90
C ASP A 200 -12.20 -5.93 0.83
N ILE A 201 -12.33 -7.24 1.09
CA ILE A 201 -11.86 -8.28 0.17
C ILE A 201 -12.55 -8.26 -1.19
N ARG A 202 -13.78 -7.73 -1.27
CA ARG A 202 -14.52 -7.60 -2.54
C ARG A 202 -13.90 -6.48 -3.36
N ALA A 203 -13.55 -5.35 -2.70
CA ALA A 203 -12.80 -4.25 -3.30
C ALA A 203 -11.39 -4.71 -3.73
N ALA A 204 -10.67 -5.45 -2.87
CA ALA A 204 -9.38 -6.04 -3.19
C ALA A 204 -9.43 -6.91 -4.46
N ARG A 205 -10.42 -7.81 -4.56
CA ARG A 205 -10.59 -8.67 -5.75
C ARG A 205 -10.90 -7.89 -7.03
N ARG A 206 -11.57 -6.74 -6.92
CA ARG A 206 -11.82 -5.85 -8.07
C ARG A 206 -10.52 -5.19 -8.54
N LEU A 207 -9.71 -4.70 -7.60
CA LEU A 207 -8.37 -4.18 -7.91
C LEU A 207 -7.49 -5.25 -8.54
N VAL A 208 -7.40 -6.44 -7.96
CA VAL A 208 -6.58 -7.54 -8.48
C VAL A 208 -6.98 -7.91 -9.90
N ARG A 209 -8.29 -8.02 -10.20
CA ARG A 209 -8.77 -8.31 -11.56
C ARG A 209 -8.36 -7.24 -12.59
N ARG A 210 -8.23 -5.99 -12.16
CA ARG A 210 -7.77 -4.89 -13.02
C ARG A 210 -6.25 -4.87 -13.16
N LEU A 211 -5.51 -5.06 -12.06
CA LEU A 211 -4.06 -4.90 -12.03
C LEU A 211 -3.32 -6.11 -12.61
N ALA A 212 -3.72 -7.34 -12.25
CA ALA A 212 -2.97 -8.54 -12.62
C ALA A 212 -2.77 -8.74 -14.14
N PRO A 213 -3.73 -8.44 -15.03
CA PRO A 213 -3.52 -8.59 -16.47
C PRO A 213 -2.47 -7.65 -17.05
N ASN A 214 -2.19 -6.53 -16.38
CA ASN A 214 -1.30 -5.48 -16.89
C ASN A 214 0.02 -5.40 -16.13
N LEU A 215 -0.03 -5.50 -14.79
CA LEU A 215 1.17 -5.53 -13.96
C LEU A 215 1.78 -6.93 -13.88
N GLY A 216 0.98 -7.95 -13.61
CA GLY A 216 1.44 -9.32 -13.43
C GLY A 216 1.12 -9.85 -12.03
N PRO A 217 2.11 -10.38 -11.27
CA PRO A 217 1.87 -10.97 -9.96
C PRO A 217 1.36 -9.95 -8.93
N VAL A 218 0.39 -10.38 -8.11
CA VAL A 218 -0.20 -9.55 -7.05
C VAL A 218 -0.28 -10.33 -5.73
N LEU A 219 0.18 -9.73 -4.65
CA LEU A 219 -0.04 -10.19 -3.27
C LEU A 219 -1.18 -9.37 -2.66
N TYR A 220 -2.19 -10.02 -2.12
CA TYR A 220 -3.37 -9.39 -1.55
C TYR A 220 -3.97 -10.22 -0.42
N ASP A 221 -5.00 -9.71 0.25
CA ASP A 221 -5.61 -10.35 1.44
C ASP A 221 -4.55 -10.71 2.48
N VAL A 222 -3.64 -9.77 2.70
CA VAL A 222 -2.45 -9.92 3.54
C VAL A 222 -2.83 -9.79 5.01
N GLY A 223 -2.33 -10.70 5.85
CA GLY A 223 -2.50 -10.63 7.29
C GLY A 223 -2.58 -12.01 7.95
N THR A 224 -2.21 -12.07 9.23
CA THR A 224 -2.44 -13.20 10.11
C THR A 224 -3.74 -12.95 10.86
N LEU A 225 -4.73 -13.81 10.68
CA LEU A 225 -6.07 -13.69 11.26
C LEU A 225 -6.27 -14.68 12.39
N GLY A 226 -7.34 -14.52 13.17
CA GLY A 226 -7.68 -15.39 14.29
C GLY A 226 -6.92 -15.06 15.58
N LEU A 227 -6.78 -16.05 16.43
CA LEU A 227 -6.08 -15.92 17.72
C LEU A 227 -4.57 -15.83 17.49
N GLN A 228 -3.97 -14.82 18.09
CA GLN A 228 -2.53 -14.60 18.08
C GLN A 228 -1.95 -14.89 19.48
N PRO A 229 -0.64 -15.12 19.62
CA PRO A 229 0.00 -15.24 20.93
C PRO A 229 -0.33 -14.04 21.83
N GLY A 230 -0.81 -14.32 23.05
CA GLY A 230 -1.39 -13.31 23.94
C GLY A 230 -2.92 -13.19 23.77
N PRO A 231 -3.59 -12.22 24.42
CA PRO A 231 -5.04 -12.05 24.37
C PRO A 231 -5.52 -11.30 23.11
N TYR A 232 -4.85 -11.50 21.97
CA TYR A 232 -5.13 -10.73 20.75
C TYR A 232 -5.92 -11.55 19.73
N LEU A 233 -7.05 -11.01 19.29
CA LEU A 233 -7.87 -11.54 18.21
C LEU A 233 -7.78 -10.62 16.99
N LYS A 234 -7.25 -11.11 15.86
CA LYS A 234 -7.19 -10.37 14.60
C LYS A 234 -8.38 -10.75 13.73
N LEU A 235 -9.24 -9.78 13.46
CA LEU A 235 -10.47 -9.95 12.66
C LEU A 235 -10.32 -9.44 11.24
N LEU A 236 -9.46 -8.41 11.03
CA LEU A 236 -9.19 -7.79 9.74
C LEU A 236 -7.75 -8.06 9.30
N GLY A 237 -7.55 -8.21 8.01
CA GLY A 237 -6.23 -8.27 7.40
C GLY A 237 -5.42 -7.00 7.62
N SER A 238 -4.26 -6.92 7.00
CA SER A 238 -3.40 -5.72 7.10
C SER A 238 -3.85 -4.58 6.21
N GLY A 239 -4.71 -4.83 5.23
CA GLY A 239 -5.06 -3.89 4.18
C GLY A 239 -3.95 -3.66 3.15
N LEU A 240 -2.85 -4.42 3.20
CA LEU A 240 -1.74 -4.29 2.26
C LEU A 240 -2.03 -5.05 0.96
N LEU A 241 -1.63 -4.44 -0.17
CA LEU A 241 -1.61 -5.06 -1.49
C LEU A 241 -0.34 -4.64 -2.21
N LEU A 242 0.37 -5.60 -2.82
CA LEU A 242 1.56 -5.36 -3.61
C LEU A 242 1.38 -5.96 -5.00
N ALA A 243 1.54 -5.16 -6.04
CA ALA A 243 1.55 -5.60 -7.44
C ALA A 243 2.87 -5.24 -8.11
N SER A 244 3.38 -6.11 -8.97
CA SER A 244 4.68 -5.96 -9.60
C SER A 244 4.60 -6.26 -11.09
N ARG A 245 5.34 -5.47 -11.91
CA ARG A 245 5.58 -5.81 -13.33
C ARG A 245 6.67 -6.85 -13.52
N TYR A 246 7.41 -7.16 -12.47
CA TYR A 246 8.51 -8.12 -12.49
C TYR A 246 8.12 -9.39 -11.74
N PRO A 247 8.70 -10.55 -12.08
CA PRO A 247 8.45 -11.80 -11.36
C PRO A 247 8.79 -11.67 -9.88
N LEU A 248 7.90 -12.15 -9.02
CA LEU A 248 8.16 -12.29 -7.59
C LEU A 248 8.89 -13.60 -7.34
N LEU A 249 9.98 -13.56 -6.59
CA LEU A 249 10.75 -14.74 -6.19
C LEU A 249 10.30 -15.26 -4.84
N ARG A 250 10.15 -14.38 -3.86
CA ARG A 250 9.77 -14.69 -2.48
C ARG A 250 8.91 -13.59 -1.90
N ALA A 251 8.09 -13.94 -0.93
CA ALA A 251 7.36 -12.98 -0.12
C ALA A 251 7.18 -13.50 1.31
N ASN A 252 7.15 -12.60 2.28
CA ASN A 252 6.86 -12.88 3.67
C ASN A 252 6.04 -11.74 4.29
N PHE A 253 5.28 -12.07 5.33
CA PHE A 253 4.53 -11.08 6.08
C PHE A 253 4.70 -11.31 7.58
N HIS A 254 5.07 -10.24 8.29
CA HIS A 254 5.16 -10.20 9.74
C HIS A 254 4.13 -9.23 10.31
N CYS A 255 3.26 -9.73 11.18
CA CYS A 255 2.27 -8.91 11.87
C CYS A 255 2.90 -8.21 13.09
N PHE A 256 2.63 -6.91 13.26
CA PHE A 256 3.06 -6.20 14.48
C PHE A 256 2.36 -6.80 15.71
N PRO A 257 3.12 -7.22 16.73
CA PRO A 257 2.58 -7.85 17.93
C PRO A 257 1.86 -6.86 18.83
N ASN A 258 2.14 -5.57 18.67
CA ASN A 258 1.64 -4.51 19.50
C ASN A 258 0.76 -3.56 18.69
N ALA A 259 -0.50 -3.47 19.09
CA ALA A 259 -1.48 -2.54 18.56
C ALA A 259 -2.45 -2.19 19.71
N ARG A 260 -3.14 -1.06 19.57
CA ARG A 260 -4.11 -0.59 20.57
C ARG A 260 -5.39 -0.13 19.90
N ARG A 261 -6.47 -0.05 20.68
CA ARG A 261 -7.79 0.39 20.23
C ARG A 261 -8.28 -0.44 19.04
N GLU A 262 -8.87 0.20 18.04
CA GLU A 262 -9.37 -0.42 16.79
C GLU A 262 -8.27 -1.15 16.00
N ASP A 263 -7.05 -0.64 15.98
CA ASP A 263 -5.90 -1.30 15.34
C ASP A 263 -5.51 -2.63 16.00
N ALA A 264 -5.97 -2.89 17.24
CA ALA A 264 -5.77 -4.17 17.90
C ALA A 264 -6.43 -5.33 17.14
N PHE A 265 -7.53 -5.07 16.45
CA PHE A 265 -8.27 -6.05 15.65
C PHE A 265 -7.74 -6.17 14.21
N VAL A 266 -6.82 -5.30 13.80
CA VAL A 266 -6.24 -5.25 12.47
C VAL A 266 -4.86 -5.91 12.47
N SER A 267 -4.55 -6.69 11.45
CA SER A 267 -3.27 -7.38 11.30
C SER A 267 -2.22 -6.51 10.59
N LYS A 268 -2.03 -5.25 11.03
CA LYS A 268 -0.98 -4.38 10.47
C LYS A 268 0.39 -5.00 10.64
N GLY A 269 1.31 -4.75 9.70
CA GLY A 269 2.62 -5.38 9.70
C GLY A 269 3.50 -4.96 8.53
N LEU A 270 4.48 -5.79 8.24
CA LEU A 270 5.41 -5.63 7.13
C LEU A 270 5.21 -6.76 6.12
N LEU A 271 4.87 -6.42 4.88
CA LEU A 271 4.90 -7.31 3.72
C LEU A 271 6.21 -7.08 2.96
N SER A 272 7.06 -8.08 2.92
CA SER A 272 8.34 -8.06 2.19
C SER A 272 8.26 -8.96 0.98
N ALA A 273 8.84 -8.52 -0.14
CA ALA A 273 8.92 -9.30 -1.37
C ALA A 273 10.28 -9.11 -2.06
N GLN A 274 10.80 -10.20 -2.64
CA GLN A 274 11.97 -10.19 -3.52
C GLN A 274 11.48 -10.30 -4.96
N VAL A 275 11.96 -9.40 -5.82
CA VAL A 275 11.62 -9.35 -7.26
C VAL A 275 12.84 -9.63 -8.11
N GLN A 276 12.64 -10.28 -9.24
CA GLN A 276 13.68 -10.52 -10.21
C GLN A 276 13.66 -9.40 -11.28
N LEU A 277 14.78 -8.73 -11.50
CA LEU A 277 14.88 -7.57 -12.38
C LEU A 277 15.66 -7.85 -13.66
N GLY A 278 16.62 -8.77 -13.59
CA GLY A 278 17.48 -9.05 -14.73
C GLY A 278 18.61 -10.03 -14.42
N ILE A 279 19.67 -9.95 -15.21
CA ILE A 279 20.84 -10.83 -15.13
C ILE A 279 22.12 -9.99 -15.31
N LEU A 280 23.08 -10.20 -14.41
CA LEU A 280 24.43 -9.65 -14.46
C LEU A 280 25.43 -10.80 -14.30
N ASP A 281 26.30 -11.00 -15.29
CA ASP A 281 27.34 -12.03 -15.31
C ASP A 281 26.84 -13.45 -14.99
N GLY A 282 25.67 -13.80 -15.51
CA GLY A 282 25.01 -15.09 -15.27
C GLY A 282 24.26 -15.21 -13.94
N HIS A 283 24.35 -14.23 -13.05
CA HIS A 283 23.64 -14.16 -11.78
C HIS A 283 22.40 -13.26 -11.88
N ARG A 284 21.41 -13.52 -11.02
CA ARG A 284 20.18 -12.71 -10.97
C ARG A 284 20.47 -11.30 -10.43
N ILE A 285 19.82 -10.32 -11.04
CA ILE A 285 19.62 -9.00 -10.44
C ILE A 285 18.28 -9.03 -9.72
N VAL A 286 18.29 -8.69 -8.44
CA VAL A 286 17.10 -8.70 -7.59
C VAL A 286 16.87 -7.34 -6.94
N GLY A 287 15.62 -7.08 -6.55
CA GLY A 287 15.22 -5.93 -5.74
C GLY A 287 14.39 -6.38 -4.54
N PHE A 288 14.41 -5.61 -3.46
CA PHE A 288 13.60 -5.84 -2.28
C PHE A 288 12.56 -4.74 -2.11
N LEU A 289 11.32 -5.15 -1.82
CA LEU A 289 10.17 -4.29 -1.56
C LEU A 289 9.63 -4.59 -0.17
N HIS A 290 9.46 -3.55 0.63
CA HIS A 290 8.93 -3.62 1.99
C HIS A 290 7.72 -2.69 2.08
N CYS A 291 6.50 -3.25 2.11
CA CYS A 291 5.26 -2.50 2.20
C CYS A 291 4.70 -2.55 3.61
N THR A 292 4.33 -1.40 4.18
CA THR A 292 3.83 -1.31 5.55
C THR A 292 2.71 -0.29 5.71
N HIS A 293 1.99 -0.42 6.83
CA HIS A 293 1.05 0.57 7.33
C HIS A 293 1.12 0.55 8.87
N LEU A 294 1.63 1.63 9.47
CA LEU A 294 1.84 1.70 10.91
C LEU A 294 0.57 2.05 11.68
N HIS A 295 0.66 2.00 13.00
CA HIS A 295 -0.40 2.35 13.92
C HIS A 295 -0.89 3.78 13.73
N ALA A 296 -2.21 3.97 13.60
CA ALA A 296 -2.80 5.24 13.19
C ALA A 296 -2.88 6.32 14.29
N PRO A 297 -3.32 6.04 15.55
CA PRO A 297 -3.51 7.07 16.58
C PRO A 297 -2.26 7.92 16.81
N THR A 298 -2.41 9.24 16.68
CA THR A 298 -1.30 10.22 16.74
C THR A 298 -0.53 10.17 18.06
N GLU A 299 -1.24 9.94 19.17
CA GLU A 299 -0.66 9.90 20.53
C GLU A 299 0.26 8.72 20.79
N ASP A 300 0.18 7.68 20.01
CA ASP A 300 0.90 6.42 20.22
C ASP A 300 2.29 6.38 19.54
N GLY A 301 3.02 7.50 19.52
CA GLY A 301 4.35 7.61 18.89
C GLY A 301 5.38 6.60 19.39
N LEU A 302 5.36 6.25 20.70
CA LEU A 302 6.25 5.22 21.23
C LEU A 302 5.95 3.83 20.63
N LEU A 303 4.68 3.55 20.37
CA LEU A 303 4.24 2.29 19.76
C LEU A 303 4.73 2.22 18.30
N ARG A 304 4.57 3.32 17.53
CA ARG A 304 5.12 3.42 16.17
C ARG A 304 6.65 3.27 16.16
N CYS A 305 7.37 3.87 17.10
CA CYS A 305 8.83 3.65 17.21
C CYS A 305 9.21 2.17 17.41
N LYS A 306 8.44 1.43 18.22
CA LYS A 306 8.64 -0.01 18.37
C LYS A 306 8.33 -0.76 17.07
N GLN A 307 7.26 -0.38 16.36
CA GLN A 307 6.94 -0.95 15.05
C GLN A 307 8.01 -0.66 14.01
N LEU A 308 8.57 0.56 13.97
CA LEU A 308 9.69 0.91 13.10
C LEU A 308 10.96 0.08 13.39
N THR A 309 11.23 -0.23 14.68
CA THR A 309 12.35 -1.10 15.04
C THR A 309 12.14 -2.52 14.51
N LEU A 310 10.97 -3.11 14.78
CA LEU A 310 10.63 -4.45 14.28
C LEU A 310 10.66 -4.51 12.74
N LEU A 311 10.16 -3.47 12.09
CA LEU A 311 10.16 -3.36 10.64
C LEU A 311 11.57 -3.43 10.05
N LEU A 312 12.54 -2.71 10.66
CA LEU A 312 13.94 -2.77 10.24
C LEU A 312 14.51 -4.16 10.41
N ASP A 313 14.33 -4.75 11.59
CA ASP A 313 14.88 -6.06 11.93
C ASP A 313 14.31 -7.14 10.97
N TRP A 314 13.00 -7.09 10.68
CA TRP A 314 12.36 -8.03 9.73
C TRP A 314 12.75 -7.79 8.27
N ALA A 315 12.96 -6.54 7.86
CA ALA A 315 13.44 -6.24 6.52
C ALA A 315 14.86 -6.79 6.31
N GLU A 316 15.76 -6.56 7.26
CA GLU A 316 17.14 -7.07 7.24
C GLU A 316 17.16 -8.61 7.26
N GLN A 317 16.36 -9.23 8.11
CA GLN A 317 16.22 -10.69 8.17
C GLN A 317 15.72 -11.26 6.83
N PHE A 318 14.65 -10.69 6.26
CA PHE A 318 14.09 -11.14 4.98
C PHE A 318 15.10 -11.03 3.84
N GLU A 319 15.84 -9.93 3.75
CA GLU A 319 16.89 -9.74 2.75
C GLU A 319 18.02 -10.76 2.90
N ALA A 320 18.49 -11.00 4.14
CA ALA A 320 19.53 -11.97 4.43
C ALA A 320 19.10 -13.41 4.08
N GLU A 321 17.86 -13.80 4.43
CA GLU A 321 17.33 -15.14 4.17
C GLU A 321 16.96 -15.38 2.70
N SER A 322 16.59 -14.31 1.97
CA SER A 322 16.13 -14.42 0.59
C SER A 322 17.26 -14.33 -0.43
N ARG A 323 18.33 -13.61 -0.11
CA ARG A 323 19.46 -13.40 -1.01
C ARG A 323 20.24 -14.69 -1.25
N GLN A 324 20.45 -15.04 -2.51
CA GLN A 324 21.30 -16.17 -2.89
C GLN A 324 22.73 -15.69 -3.20
N SER A 325 23.69 -16.63 -3.13
CA SER A 325 25.09 -16.33 -3.47
C SER A 325 25.20 -15.88 -4.93
N GLY A 326 25.91 -14.79 -5.17
CA GLY A 326 26.13 -14.21 -6.49
C GLY A 326 25.01 -13.27 -6.97
N GLU A 327 23.86 -13.17 -6.29
CA GLU A 327 22.81 -12.22 -6.66
C GLU A 327 23.28 -10.77 -6.46
N ALA A 328 23.08 -9.92 -7.50
CA ALA A 328 23.28 -8.48 -7.42
C ALA A 328 21.98 -7.81 -6.96
N VAL A 329 22.05 -6.98 -5.91
CA VAL A 329 20.90 -6.26 -5.41
C VAL A 329 20.88 -4.86 -6.00
N ALA A 330 19.79 -4.52 -6.71
CA ALA A 330 19.59 -3.23 -7.35
C ALA A 330 19.10 -2.16 -6.38
N PHE A 331 18.21 -2.54 -5.48
CA PHE A 331 17.62 -1.64 -4.47
C PHE A 331 16.97 -2.43 -3.33
N SER A 332 16.82 -1.76 -2.20
CA SER A 332 15.85 -2.10 -1.14
C SER A 332 14.99 -0.87 -0.90
N VAL A 333 13.67 -1.00 -1.07
CA VAL A 333 12.71 0.10 -0.99
C VAL A 333 11.65 -0.22 0.06
N LEU A 334 11.49 0.71 1.02
CA LEU A 334 10.45 0.69 2.02
C LEU A 334 9.41 1.75 1.68
N LEU A 335 8.15 1.36 1.59
CA LEU A 335 7.07 2.26 1.22
C LEU A 335 5.77 1.95 1.97
N GLY A 336 4.96 2.98 2.17
CA GLY A 336 3.67 2.88 2.83
C GLY A 336 3.28 4.10 3.65
N ASP A 337 2.16 3.95 4.35
CA ASP A 337 1.65 4.93 5.29
C ASP A 337 2.28 4.70 6.68
N LEU A 338 3.18 5.60 7.08
CA LEU A 338 3.85 5.53 8.37
C LEU A 338 3.07 6.20 9.50
N ASN A 339 1.95 6.86 9.20
CA ASN A 339 1.07 7.52 10.15
C ASN A 339 1.74 8.57 11.05
N PHE A 340 2.87 9.13 10.63
CA PHE A 340 3.51 10.29 11.24
C PHE A 340 4.16 11.15 10.16
N ASP A 341 4.33 12.44 10.45
CA ASP A 341 5.00 13.38 9.56
C ASP A 341 6.33 13.87 10.14
N ASN A 342 7.24 14.33 9.26
CA ASN A 342 8.57 14.79 9.66
C ASN A 342 8.61 16.21 10.24
N CYS A 343 7.48 16.92 10.31
CA CYS A 343 7.46 18.35 10.68
C CYS A 343 6.75 18.62 12.01
N SER A 344 5.73 17.83 12.37
CA SER A 344 4.92 18.03 13.58
C SER A 344 5.70 17.71 14.85
N LYS A 345 5.53 18.55 15.88
CA LYS A 345 6.14 18.34 17.21
C LYS A 345 5.65 17.06 17.89
N ASP A 346 4.42 16.67 17.62
CA ASP A 346 3.79 15.45 18.18
C ASP A 346 4.49 14.17 17.72
N HIS A 347 5.25 14.22 16.59
CA HIS A 347 5.97 13.09 16.00
C HIS A 347 7.49 13.14 16.20
N ALA A 348 7.96 13.92 17.17
CA ALA A 348 9.40 14.14 17.38
C ALA A 348 10.21 12.86 17.65
N ARG A 349 9.58 11.82 18.20
CA ARG A 349 10.21 10.52 18.48
C ARG A 349 10.45 9.73 17.21
N GLU A 350 9.44 9.63 16.38
CA GLU A 350 9.50 8.92 15.08
C GLU A 350 10.47 9.61 14.13
N GLN A 351 10.48 10.94 14.12
CA GLN A 351 11.38 11.74 13.28
C GLN A 351 12.87 11.47 13.56
N GLY A 352 13.22 11.12 14.80
CA GLY A 352 14.58 10.77 15.21
C GLY A 352 14.93 9.28 15.11
N HIS A 353 14.02 8.43 14.60
CA HIS A 353 14.21 6.99 14.58
C HIS A 353 15.38 6.55 13.69
N LYS A 354 16.06 5.44 14.07
CA LYS A 354 17.19 4.86 13.35
C LYS A 354 16.86 4.47 11.90
N LEU A 355 15.57 4.27 11.56
CA LEU A 355 15.12 4.00 10.21
C LEU A 355 15.72 4.96 9.18
N PHE A 356 15.69 6.27 9.47
CA PHE A 356 16.15 7.31 8.54
C PHE A 356 17.68 7.41 8.41
N ARG A 357 18.43 6.59 9.16
CA ARG A 357 19.87 6.37 8.95
C ARG A 357 20.11 5.18 8.02
N CYS A 358 19.22 4.18 8.05
CA CYS A 358 19.31 2.97 7.23
C CYS A 358 18.68 3.15 5.87
N PHE A 359 17.53 3.84 5.80
CA PHE A 359 16.81 4.16 4.57
C PHE A 359 16.79 5.67 4.34
N ARG A 360 17.13 6.09 3.14
CA ARG A 360 17.10 7.50 2.71
C ARG A 360 15.67 7.87 2.31
N ASP A 361 15.13 8.93 2.87
CA ASP A 361 13.88 9.55 2.43
C ASP A 361 14.21 10.75 1.54
N PRO A 362 13.91 10.72 0.23
CA PRO A 362 14.26 11.82 -0.67
C PRO A 362 13.52 13.12 -0.38
N CYS A 363 12.36 13.03 0.30
CA CYS A 363 11.59 14.19 0.70
C CYS A 363 12.13 14.89 1.95
N ARG A 364 13.04 14.25 2.67
CA ARG A 364 13.55 14.74 3.95
C ARG A 364 14.84 15.52 3.77
N LEU A 365 14.83 16.78 4.19
CA LEU A 365 16.03 17.62 4.22
C LEU A 365 16.83 17.36 5.52
N SER A 366 16.13 17.30 6.64
CA SER A 366 16.71 17.01 7.96
C SER A 366 15.65 16.50 8.93
N THR A 367 16.03 16.17 10.16
CA THR A 367 15.06 15.93 11.23
C THR A 367 14.20 17.17 11.43
N ARG A 368 12.87 17.02 11.35
CA ARG A 368 11.85 18.07 11.44
C ARG A 368 11.76 19.02 10.25
N GLN A 369 12.42 18.71 9.17
CA GLN A 369 12.38 19.54 7.96
C GLN A 369 12.31 18.66 6.72
N ASP A 370 11.26 18.82 5.92
CA ASP A 370 11.15 18.24 4.60
C ASP A 370 11.65 19.23 3.55
N GLN A 371 11.92 18.73 2.35
CA GLN A 371 12.27 19.53 1.18
C GLN A 371 11.15 20.54 0.88
N PRO A 372 11.47 21.75 0.40
CA PRO A 372 10.46 22.79 0.12
C PRO A 372 9.37 22.38 -0.89
N TRP A 373 9.66 21.40 -1.73
CA TRP A 373 8.74 20.87 -2.73
C TRP A 373 7.94 19.65 -2.21
N ALA A 374 8.27 19.09 -1.05
CA ALA A 374 7.55 17.96 -0.48
C ALA A 374 6.18 18.39 0.06
N LEU A 375 5.12 17.69 -0.36
CA LEU A 375 3.76 17.98 0.03
C LEU A 375 3.23 16.99 1.08
N GLY A 376 2.33 17.50 1.91
CA GLY A 376 1.50 16.64 2.75
C GLY A 376 0.62 15.72 1.91
N THR A 377 0.42 14.50 2.38
CA THR A 377 -0.32 13.49 1.63
C THR A 377 -1.74 13.28 2.12
N ILE A 378 -2.09 13.69 3.33
CA ILE A 378 -3.44 13.54 3.87
C ILE A 378 -4.34 14.73 3.51
N LEU A 379 -5.50 14.42 2.93
CA LEU A 379 -6.52 15.40 2.52
C LEU A 379 -7.53 15.64 3.66
N SER A 380 -8.22 16.77 3.61
CA SER A 380 -9.31 17.06 4.52
C SER A 380 -10.58 16.30 4.12
N THR A 381 -11.01 15.34 4.94
CA THR A 381 -12.18 14.50 4.66
C THR A 381 -13.47 15.30 4.49
N SER A 382 -13.57 16.48 5.11
CA SER A 382 -14.74 17.39 4.99
C SER A 382 -14.87 18.03 3.61
N THR A 383 -13.79 18.09 2.83
CA THR A 383 -13.75 18.76 1.52
C THR A 383 -13.72 17.79 0.33
N LEU A 384 -13.58 16.49 0.55
CA LEU A 384 -13.34 15.47 -0.50
C LEU A 384 -14.35 15.49 -1.65
N HIS A 385 -15.62 15.80 -1.36
CA HIS A 385 -16.69 15.84 -2.39
C HIS A 385 -16.92 17.24 -2.97
N GLN A 386 -16.14 18.24 -2.59
CA GLN A 386 -16.19 19.53 -3.26
C GLN A 386 -15.64 19.40 -4.70
N SER A 387 -16.17 20.19 -5.62
CA SER A 387 -15.81 20.13 -7.04
C SER A 387 -14.29 20.22 -7.30
N VAL A 388 -13.60 21.03 -6.50
CA VAL A 388 -12.14 21.15 -6.59
C VAL A 388 -11.44 19.90 -6.09
N ALA A 389 -11.81 19.41 -4.90
CA ALA A 389 -11.14 18.26 -4.25
C ALA A 389 -11.45 16.93 -4.93
N SER A 390 -12.53 16.85 -5.73
CA SER A 390 -12.91 15.64 -6.50
C SER A 390 -12.41 15.65 -7.95
N SER A 391 -11.73 16.73 -8.38
CA SER A 391 -11.15 16.85 -9.71
C SER A 391 -9.62 16.84 -9.63
N PRO A 392 -8.93 15.87 -10.26
CA PRO A 392 -7.47 15.79 -10.22
C PRO A 392 -6.78 17.09 -10.61
N GLU A 393 -7.15 17.68 -11.72
CA GLU A 393 -6.51 18.90 -12.22
C GLU A 393 -6.82 20.15 -11.37
N MET A 394 -8.05 20.27 -10.87
CA MET A 394 -8.42 21.41 -10.03
C MET A 394 -7.76 21.31 -8.66
N LEU A 395 -7.68 20.10 -8.07
CA LEU A 395 -6.99 19.88 -6.82
C LEU A 395 -5.49 20.14 -6.97
N ARG A 396 -4.86 19.67 -8.04
CA ARG A 396 -3.47 19.96 -8.35
C ARG A 396 -3.20 21.46 -8.34
N ARG A 397 -3.95 22.24 -9.12
CA ARG A 397 -3.81 23.72 -9.18
C ARG A 397 -4.05 24.39 -7.84
N ALA A 398 -5.00 23.89 -7.05
CA ALA A 398 -5.26 24.41 -5.72
C ALA A 398 -4.08 24.17 -4.76
N LEU A 399 -3.47 22.99 -4.80
CA LEU A 399 -2.35 22.63 -3.92
C LEU A 399 -1.04 23.34 -4.27
N GLU A 400 -0.88 23.89 -5.47
CA GLU A 400 0.24 24.76 -5.83
C GLU A 400 0.22 26.04 -4.98
N GLN A 401 -0.98 26.49 -4.56
CA GLN A 401 -1.17 27.71 -3.78
C GLN A 401 -1.28 27.39 -2.28
N GLU A 402 -0.67 28.21 -1.44
CA GLU A 402 -0.75 28.04 0.01
C GLU A 402 -2.18 28.08 0.53
N LYS A 403 -3.03 28.98 0.01
CA LYS A 403 -4.45 29.05 0.35
C LYS A 403 -5.19 27.74 0.07
N GLY A 404 -4.88 27.10 -1.05
CA GLY A 404 -5.46 25.79 -1.40
C GLY A 404 -4.95 24.67 -0.47
N ARG A 405 -3.67 24.66 -0.14
CA ARG A 405 -3.12 23.71 0.85
C ARG A 405 -3.77 23.87 2.22
N HIS A 406 -4.03 25.10 2.63
CA HIS A 406 -4.76 25.37 3.88
C HIS A 406 -6.20 24.82 3.89
N LEU A 407 -6.85 24.77 2.73
CA LEU A 407 -8.24 24.34 2.60
C LEU A 407 -8.37 22.83 2.42
N TYR A 408 -7.55 22.25 1.55
CA TYR A 408 -7.72 20.87 1.09
C TYR A 408 -6.81 19.85 1.79
N LEU A 409 -5.69 20.26 2.38
CA LEU A 409 -4.87 19.34 3.19
C LEU A 409 -5.36 19.33 4.64
N ALA A 410 -5.30 18.17 5.26
CA ALA A 410 -5.66 18.00 6.66
C ALA A 410 -4.76 18.87 7.56
N GLY A 411 -5.37 19.48 8.57
CA GLY A 411 -4.67 20.29 9.56
C GLY A 411 -3.69 19.50 10.43
N PRO A 412 -2.89 20.18 11.26
CA PRO A 412 -2.01 19.51 12.20
C PRO A 412 -2.81 18.72 13.24
N PRO A 413 -2.21 17.68 13.84
CA PRO A 413 -2.85 16.91 14.90
C PRO A 413 -3.33 17.82 16.02
N ARG A 414 -4.47 17.50 16.64
CA ARG A 414 -5.02 18.21 17.82
C ARG A 414 -5.20 19.72 17.65
N GLY A 415 -5.37 20.21 16.41
CA GLY A 415 -5.58 21.64 16.15
C GLY A 415 -4.36 22.53 16.44
N GLY A 416 -3.15 21.96 16.38
CA GLY A 416 -1.90 22.71 16.55
C GLY A 416 -1.73 23.81 15.49
N ARG A 417 -0.76 24.73 15.72
CA ARG A 417 -0.45 25.78 14.73
C ARG A 417 0.12 25.16 13.46
N ARG A 418 -0.39 25.61 12.32
CA ARG A 418 0.18 25.28 11.01
C ARG A 418 1.53 25.95 10.86
N ALA A 419 2.48 25.25 10.23
CA ALA A 419 3.76 25.85 9.83
C ALA A 419 3.54 26.93 8.75
N ASN A 420 4.49 27.80 8.58
CA ASN A 420 4.47 28.80 7.52
C ASN A 420 5.79 28.68 6.72
N PRO A 421 5.74 28.32 5.41
CA PRO A 421 4.54 27.95 4.64
C PRO A 421 3.92 26.61 5.07
N TRP A 422 2.59 26.49 4.92
CA TRP A 422 1.90 25.24 5.18
C TRP A 422 1.99 24.31 3.96
N LEU A 423 2.72 23.21 4.12
CA LEU A 423 2.89 22.18 3.10
C LEU A 423 2.03 20.92 3.34
N GLY A 424 1.26 20.89 4.44
CA GLY A 424 0.49 19.72 4.84
C GLY A 424 1.30 18.74 5.70
N ARG A 425 0.70 17.58 5.98
CA ARG A 425 1.30 16.47 6.73
C ARG A 425 1.56 15.33 5.76
N ARG A 426 2.82 14.94 5.61
CA ARG A 426 3.22 13.81 4.77
C ARG A 426 3.29 12.56 5.62
N LEU A 427 2.34 11.64 5.42
CA LEU A 427 2.24 10.37 6.13
C LEU A 427 2.69 9.18 5.28
N ASP A 428 2.63 9.34 3.96
CA ASP A 428 3.02 8.33 2.99
C ASP A 428 4.48 8.55 2.55
N TYR A 429 5.27 7.49 2.66
CA TYR A 429 6.70 7.52 2.43
C TYR A 429 7.10 6.50 1.38
N ILE A 430 8.11 6.83 0.56
CA ILE A 430 8.91 5.89 -0.21
C ILE A 430 10.36 6.20 0.13
N THR A 431 11.01 5.27 0.83
CA THR A 431 12.40 5.37 1.24
C THR A 431 13.20 4.24 0.62
N TYR A 432 14.48 4.45 0.38
CA TYR A 432 15.34 3.47 -0.27
C TYR A 432 16.69 3.37 0.42
N ARG A 433 17.38 2.27 0.20
CA ARG A 433 18.78 2.12 0.59
C ARG A 433 19.61 1.43 -0.48
N GLU A 434 20.86 1.79 -0.53
CA GLU A 434 21.90 1.06 -1.22
C GLU A 434 22.30 -0.16 -0.40
N MET A 435 22.59 -1.26 -1.07
CA MET A 435 23.09 -2.44 -0.35
C MET A 435 24.61 -2.37 -0.25
N PRO A 436 25.18 -2.59 0.96
CA PRO A 436 26.62 -2.57 1.13
C PRO A 436 27.31 -3.56 0.19
N GLY A 437 28.34 -3.09 -0.52
CA GLY A 437 29.12 -3.91 -1.47
C GLY A 437 28.37 -4.28 -2.75
N SER A 438 27.22 -3.65 -3.06
CA SER A 438 26.56 -3.83 -4.35
C SER A 438 27.32 -3.12 -5.45
N VAL A 439 27.40 -3.79 -6.63
CA VAL A 439 27.90 -3.20 -7.87
C VAL A 439 26.82 -2.35 -8.59
N LEU A 440 25.63 -2.28 -8.03
CA LEU A 440 24.50 -1.53 -8.57
C LEU A 440 24.15 -0.38 -7.61
N ILE A 441 24.04 0.83 -8.15
CA ILE A 441 23.81 2.05 -7.35
C ILE A 441 22.46 2.64 -7.74
N PRO A 442 21.49 2.72 -6.80
CA PRO A 442 20.24 3.42 -6.99
C PRO A 442 20.39 4.94 -6.69
N GLU A 443 19.93 5.76 -7.61
CA GLU A 443 19.85 7.21 -7.49
C GLU A 443 18.42 7.70 -7.67
N VAL A 444 18.01 8.71 -6.92
CA VAL A 444 16.69 9.32 -7.08
C VAL A 444 16.68 10.19 -8.33
N GLU A 445 15.81 9.88 -9.28
CA GLU A 445 15.60 10.68 -10.46
C GLU A 445 14.45 11.68 -10.25
N GLN A 446 13.34 11.23 -9.64
CA GLN A 446 12.17 12.08 -9.41
C GLN A 446 11.31 11.56 -8.25
N VAL A 447 10.72 12.49 -7.49
CA VAL A 447 9.61 12.21 -6.57
C VAL A 447 8.34 12.87 -7.12
N MET A 448 7.21 12.18 -7.06
CA MET A 448 5.94 12.65 -7.61
C MET A 448 4.85 12.58 -6.55
N PHE A 449 4.08 13.66 -6.43
CA PHE A 449 2.83 13.72 -5.67
C PHE A 449 1.69 13.79 -6.67
N SER A 450 0.76 12.84 -6.62
CA SER A 450 -0.31 12.76 -7.62
C SER A 450 -1.68 12.99 -7.01
N THR A 451 -2.47 13.84 -7.64
CA THR A 451 -3.88 14.05 -7.35
C THR A 451 -4.81 13.19 -8.22
N ALA A 452 -4.27 12.24 -8.98
CA ALA A 452 -5.06 11.42 -9.92
C ALA A 452 -6.21 10.65 -9.25
N LEU A 453 -6.12 10.36 -7.95
CA LEU A 453 -7.16 9.72 -7.14
C LEU A 453 -8.03 10.72 -6.36
N ALA A 454 -8.07 11.99 -6.75
CA ALA A 454 -8.89 13.03 -6.14
C ALA A 454 -10.36 12.58 -6.01
N GLY A 455 -10.95 12.73 -4.82
CA GLY A 455 -12.31 12.27 -4.50
C GLY A 455 -12.49 10.77 -4.34
N LEU A 456 -11.46 9.96 -4.60
CA LEU A 456 -11.49 8.50 -4.48
C LEU A 456 -10.78 7.99 -3.24
N THR A 457 -9.92 8.79 -2.62
CA THR A 457 -9.24 8.53 -1.35
C THR A 457 -8.99 9.84 -0.61
N ASP A 458 -8.68 9.74 0.65
CA ASP A 458 -8.27 10.86 1.51
C ASP A 458 -6.75 11.06 1.58
N HIS A 459 -6.00 10.34 0.74
CA HIS A 459 -4.55 10.50 0.59
C HIS A 459 -4.15 10.86 -0.84
N LEU A 460 -3.11 11.67 -0.99
CA LEU A 460 -2.40 11.81 -2.26
C LEU A 460 -1.54 10.57 -2.51
N THR A 461 -1.43 10.20 -3.76
CA THR A 461 -0.53 9.13 -4.19
C THR A 461 0.90 9.64 -4.28
N VAL A 462 1.87 8.87 -3.79
CA VAL A 462 3.30 9.19 -3.87
C VAL A 462 3.97 8.24 -4.84
N GLY A 463 4.77 8.77 -5.76
CA GLY A 463 5.62 8.04 -6.69
C GLY A 463 7.09 8.35 -6.48
N LEU A 464 7.96 7.37 -6.71
CA LEU A 464 9.40 7.52 -6.74
C LEU A 464 9.95 6.85 -7.99
N GLN A 465 10.79 7.56 -8.74
CA GLN A 465 11.59 7.01 -9.81
C GLN A 465 13.04 6.89 -9.35
N LEU A 466 13.53 5.64 -9.32
CA LEU A 466 14.94 5.33 -9.08
C LEU A 466 15.62 4.94 -10.39
N ARG A 467 16.73 5.57 -10.68
CA ARG A 467 17.67 5.14 -11.70
C ARG A 467 18.72 4.24 -11.04
N VAL A 468 18.87 3.03 -11.54
CA VAL A 468 19.90 2.11 -11.05
C VAL A 468 20.93 1.94 -12.13
N SER A 469 22.20 2.19 -11.82
CA SER A 469 23.34 2.06 -12.73
C SER A 469 24.34 1.03 -12.21
N ALA A 470 25.02 0.35 -13.12
CA ALA A 470 26.16 -0.48 -12.76
C ALA A 470 27.40 0.38 -12.52
N LEU A 471 28.22 -0.01 -11.52
CA LEU A 471 29.55 0.57 -11.36
C LEU A 471 30.40 0.15 -12.56
N SER A 472 31.03 1.11 -13.23
CA SER A 472 31.96 0.91 -14.36
C SER A 472 33.29 0.34 -13.87
#